data_51d37451cfaab531e57e3a0e8d0788b9
#
_entry.id   51d37451cfaab531e57e3a0e8d0788b9
#
_cell.length_a   1.000
_cell.length_b   1.000
_cell.length_c   1.000
_cell.angle_alpha   90.00
_cell.angle_beta   90.00
_cell.angle_gamma   90.00
#
_symmetry.space_group_name_H-M   'P 1'
#
loop_
_entity.id
_entity.type
_entity.pdbx_description
1 polymer ?
#
loop_
_entity_poly.entity_id
_entity_poly.type
_entity_poly.pdbx_seq_one_letter_code
_entity_poly.pdbx_strand_id
1 'polypeptide(L)'
;MLLPLQLDAIQSPHMITSAKNQRIKDAQKLSRKRHREQTQTLLLEGLRLVRDAVESGVRPQTIFYAPTQLANAPDTADFLAQLDKAGIECMPCSEAVFAALANTITPQGIAAIVPLPQLALPAHPSLTLILDRVRDPGNAGTLLRSAEAAGVAQVLFAPDTVDPFNDKAMRAAMGAHFRLPLRVCAHWEELEPLLPPHAPCYLAEANAALAYDQVEWRASAVLVVGGEATGASQTAMQMATPIAIPMLGHTESLNASIAGAVILFEAARQRRRNVL
;
A
#
# COMPACT_ATOMS: atom_id res chain seq x y z
N MET A 1 25.13 24.01 21.03
CA MET A 1 25.03 24.96 19.90
C MET A 1 25.17 24.09 18.66
N LEU A 2 24.04 23.59 18.13
CA LEU A 2 23.98 22.73 16.93
C LEU A 2 24.16 23.64 15.71
N LEU A 3 25.15 23.34 14.90
CA LEU A 3 25.39 24.01 13.62
C LEU A 3 24.13 23.86 12.74
N PRO A 4 23.70 24.92 12.03
CA PRO A 4 22.61 24.79 11.07
C PRO A 4 23.04 23.79 9.97
N LEU A 5 22.17 22.82 9.73
CA LEU A 5 22.32 21.83 8.66
C LEU A 5 22.63 22.53 7.34
N GLN A 6 23.76 22.21 6.73
CA GLN A 6 24.15 22.68 5.41
C GLN A 6 23.28 22.00 4.33
N LEU A 7 22.01 22.45 4.23
CA LEU A 7 21.15 22.18 3.05
C LEU A 7 21.67 22.91 1.80
N ASP A 8 22.71 23.76 1.95
CA ASP A 8 23.34 24.52 0.88
C ASP A 8 24.14 23.67 -0.13
N ALA A 9 24.32 22.37 0.15
CA ALA A 9 25.05 21.45 -0.73
C ALA A 9 24.21 20.89 -1.90
N ILE A 10 22.88 21.08 -1.86
CA ILE A 10 22.00 20.67 -2.94
C ILE A 10 22.04 21.76 -3.99
N GLN A 11 22.52 21.47 -5.20
CA GLN A 11 22.45 22.39 -6.36
C GLN A 11 20.98 22.58 -6.75
N SER A 12 20.25 23.33 -5.93
CA SER A 12 18.81 23.46 -6.08
C SER A 12 18.42 24.60 -7.00
N PRO A 13 17.47 24.38 -7.90
CA PRO A 13 16.75 25.45 -8.58
C PRO A 13 16.06 26.36 -7.56
N HIS A 14 15.70 27.57 -7.98
CA HIS A 14 15.01 28.53 -7.15
C HIS A 14 13.82 27.89 -6.38
N MET A 15 13.71 28.20 -5.08
CA MET A 15 12.63 27.75 -4.21
C MET A 15 11.26 28.05 -4.84
N ILE A 16 10.37 27.07 -4.86
CA ILE A 16 8.98 27.27 -5.31
C ILE A 16 8.21 28.00 -4.20
N THR A 17 7.81 29.25 -4.48
CA THR A 17 7.09 30.11 -3.54
C THR A 17 5.62 30.33 -3.91
N SER A 18 5.17 29.79 -5.05
CA SER A 18 3.79 29.94 -5.52
C SER A 18 3.10 28.59 -5.71
N ALA A 19 1.96 28.40 -5.05
CA ALA A 19 1.09 27.23 -5.27
C ALA A 19 0.49 27.20 -6.70
N LYS A 20 0.60 28.30 -7.47
CA LYS A 20 0.20 28.35 -8.88
C LYS A 20 1.28 27.80 -9.82
N ASN A 21 2.45 27.42 -9.32
CA ASN A 21 3.49 26.77 -10.10
C ASN A 21 2.93 25.51 -10.78
N GLN A 22 3.26 25.32 -12.07
CA GLN A 22 2.69 24.25 -12.88
C GLN A 22 3.05 22.87 -12.32
N ARG A 23 4.26 22.67 -11.82
CA ARG A 23 4.72 21.41 -11.23
C ARG A 23 3.92 21.02 -9.97
N ILE A 24 3.60 22.00 -9.13
CA ILE A 24 2.74 21.80 -7.94
C ILE A 24 1.32 21.40 -8.36
N LYS A 25 0.74 22.10 -9.35
CA LYS A 25 -0.58 21.76 -9.87
C LYS A 25 -0.62 20.35 -10.47
N ASP A 26 0.42 19.94 -11.19
CA ASP A 26 0.48 18.61 -11.79
C ASP A 26 0.64 17.53 -10.73
N ALA A 27 1.48 17.78 -9.70
CA ALA A 27 1.60 16.88 -8.56
C ALA A 27 0.26 16.73 -7.79
N GLN A 28 -0.48 17.83 -7.55
CA GLN A 28 -1.80 17.80 -6.90
C GLN A 28 -2.83 16.95 -7.68
N LYS A 29 -2.77 16.92 -9.02
CA LYS A 29 -3.68 16.13 -9.83
C LYS A 29 -3.51 14.61 -9.59
N LEU A 30 -2.35 14.17 -9.07
CA LEU A 30 -2.06 12.78 -8.75
C LEU A 30 -2.92 12.24 -7.59
N SER A 31 -3.60 13.09 -6.84
CA SER A 31 -4.67 12.66 -5.92
C SER A 31 -5.83 11.94 -6.62
N ARG A 32 -6.02 12.15 -7.93
CA ARG A 32 -7.08 11.57 -8.73
C ARG A 32 -6.62 10.29 -9.43
N LYS A 33 -7.34 9.18 -9.23
CA LYS A 33 -7.05 7.87 -9.86
C LYS A 33 -6.80 7.97 -11.37
N ARG A 34 -7.73 8.61 -12.11
CA ARG A 34 -7.63 8.78 -13.57
C ARG A 34 -6.31 9.46 -13.99
N HIS A 35 -5.84 10.44 -13.23
CA HIS A 35 -4.61 11.16 -13.57
C HIS A 35 -3.38 10.27 -13.33
N ARG A 36 -3.34 9.52 -12.21
CA ARG A 36 -2.29 8.54 -11.94
C ARG A 36 -2.18 7.48 -13.04
N GLU A 37 -3.33 6.95 -13.49
CA GLU A 37 -3.38 5.98 -14.58
C GLU A 37 -2.90 6.55 -15.92
N GLN A 38 -3.23 7.81 -16.23
CA GLN A 38 -2.77 8.49 -17.45
C GLN A 38 -1.28 8.79 -17.45
N THR A 39 -0.73 9.21 -16.32
CA THR A 39 0.68 9.58 -16.20
C THR A 39 1.57 8.42 -15.75
N GLN A 40 0.99 7.31 -15.32
CA GLN A 40 1.69 6.16 -14.72
C GLN A 40 2.60 6.59 -13.56
N THR A 41 2.15 7.58 -12.77
CA THR A 41 2.88 8.12 -11.62
C THR A 41 1.95 8.31 -10.43
N LEU A 42 2.51 8.41 -9.24
CA LEU A 42 1.81 8.74 -8.01
C LEU A 42 2.64 9.69 -7.14
N LEU A 43 1.96 10.40 -6.26
CA LEU A 43 2.58 11.27 -5.27
C LEU A 43 2.66 10.51 -3.94
N LEU A 44 3.87 10.37 -3.40
CA LEU A 44 4.12 9.88 -2.06
C LEU A 44 4.31 11.07 -1.12
N GLU A 45 3.72 11.02 0.06
CA GLU A 45 3.88 12.02 1.10
C GLU A 45 4.46 11.40 2.37
N GLY A 46 5.48 12.03 2.92
CA GLY A 46 6.13 11.65 4.16
C GLY A 46 7.45 10.90 3.97
N LEU A 47 8.42 11.24 4.82
CA LEU A 47 9.80 10.76 4.73
C LEU A 47 9.89 9.23 4.72
N ARG A 48 9.16 8.57 5.61
CA ARG A 48 9.20 7.11 5.74
C ARG A 48 8.75 6.42 4.45
N LEU A 49 7.61 6.85 3.87
CA LEU A 49 7.07 6.24 2.66
C LEU A 49 7.97 6.49 1.45
N VAL A 50 8.53 7.70 1.32
CA VAL A 50 9.48 8.03 0.26
C VAL A 50 10.76 7.19 0.40
N ARG A 51 11.27 7.04 1.61
CA ARG A 51 12.46 6.21 1.89
C ARG A 51 12.18 4.73 1.58
N ASP A 52 11.07 4.17 2.07
CA ASP A 52 10.65 2.79 1.78
C ASP A 52 10.56 2.52 0.28
N ALA A 53 10.04 3.46 -0.51
CA ALA A 53 9.99 3.34 -1.95
C ALA A 53 11.39 3.28 -2.59
N VAL A 54 12.28 4.20 -2.20
CA VAL A 54 13.66 4.25 -2.71
C VAL A 54 14.44 3.00 -2.32
N GLU A 55 14.34 2.55 -1.07
CA GLU A 55 14.98 1.31 -0.59
C GLU A 55 14.43 0.06 -1.28
N SER A 56 13.18 0.11 -1.77
CA SER A 56 12.58 -0.93 -2.61
C SER A 56 13.00 -0.83 -4.10
N GLY A 57 13.95 0.04 -4.45
CA GLY A 57 14.47 0.20 -5.81
C GLY A 57 13.67 1.15 -6.70
N VAL A 58 12.66 1.84 -6.15
CA VAL A 58 11.90 2.84 -6.92
C VAL A 58 12.73 4.11 -7.09
N ARG A 59 12.92 4.55 -8.33
CA ARG A 59 13.59 5.82 -8.65
C ARG A 59 12.56 6.95 -8.71
N PRO A 60 12.55 7.92 -7.77
CA PRO A 60 11.72 9.10 -7.87
C PRO A 60 12.02 9.92 -9.12
N GLN A 61 11.00 10.54 -9.71
CA GLN A 61 11.15 11.51 -10.80
C GLN A 61 11.48 12.89 -10.25
N THR A 62 10.79 13.30 -9.18
CA THR A 62 10.95 14.60 -8.53
C THR A 62 10.67 14.45 -7.04
N ILE A 63 11.48 15.12 -6.23
CA ILE A 63 11.26 15.31 -4.79
C ILE A 63 10.88 16.76 -4.54
N PHE A 64 9.79 16.99 -3.82
CA PHE A 64 9.45 18.29 -3.24
C PHE A 64 9.76 18.27 -1.75
N TYR A 65 10.40 19.32 -1.23
CA TYR A 65 10.70 19.38 0.19
C TYR A 65 10.58 20.80 0.76
N ALA A 66 10.21 20.90 2.03
CA ALA A 66 10.15 22.15 2.77
C ALA A 66 11.33 22.23 3.75
N PRO A 67 12.40 22.98 3.45
CA PRO A 67 13.65 22.99 4.23
C PRO A 67 13.42 23.25 5.71
N THR A 68 12.52 24.18 6.07
CA THR A 68 12.22 24.55 7.46
C THR A 68 11.57 23.42 8.26
N GLN A 69 10.70 22.61 7.62
CA GLN A 69 10.06 21.46 8.27
C GLN A 69 11.02 20.28 8.47
N LEU A 70 12.07 20.21 7.65
CA LEU A 70 13.09 19.18 7.72
C LEU A 70 14.29 19.53 8.62
N ALA A 71 14.37 20.76 9.10
CA ALA A 71 15.49 21.25 9.91
C ALA A 71 15.78 20.43 11.17
N ASN A 72 14.76 19.75 11.72
CA ASN A 72 14.87 18.89 12.91
C ASN A 72 15.04 17.38 12.58
N ALA A 73 15.25 17.03 11.31
CA ALA A 73 15.41 15.65 10.85
C ALA A 73 16.76 15.47 10.13
N PRO A 74 17.89 15.33 10.90
CA PRO A 74 19.25 15.33 10.33
C PRO A 74 19.45 14.26 9.24
N ASP A 75 18.91 13.07 9.43
CA ASP A 75 19.00 11.97 8.44
C ASP A 75 18.32 12.31 7.10
N THR A 76 17.49 13.36 7.08
CA THR A 76 16.76 13.74 5.86
C THR A 76 17.64 14.57 4.93
N ALA A 77 18.53 15.39 5.47
CA ALA A 77 19.47 16.17 4.64
C ALA A 77 20.42 15.23 3.89
N ASP A 78 20.95 14.22 4.56
CA ASP A 78 21.82 13.21 3.94
C ASP A 78 21.07 12.40 2.87
N PHE A 79 19.83 12.03 3.15
CA PHE A 79 18.97 11.33 2.20
C PHE A 79 18.70 12.17 0.95
N LEU A 80 18.33 13.45 1.10
CA LEU A 80 18.14 14.36 -0.03
C LEU A 80 19.43 14.56 -0.84
N ALA A 81 20.58 14.71 -0.17
CA ALA A 81 21.87 14.84 -0.84
C ALA A 81 22.26 13.58 -1.64
N GLN A 82 21.91 12.39 -1.15
CA GLN A 82 22.09 11.14 -1.88
C GLN A 82 21.21 11.08 -3.13
N LEU A 83 19.94 11.51 -3.03
CA LEU A 83 19.01 11.53 -4.17
C LEU A 83 19.47 12.54 -5.24
N ASP A 84 19.91 13.72 -4.83
CA ASP A 84 20.43 14.76 -5.73
C ASP A 84 21.69 14.26 -6.47
N LYS A 85 22.65 13.65 -5.76
CA LYS A 85 23.84 13.01 -6.37
C LYS A 85 23.47 11.88 -7.34
N ALA A 86 22.35 11.18 -7.10
CA ALA A 86 21.82 10.17 -8.02
C ALA A 86 21.08 10.78 -9.23
N GLY A 87 21.09 12.11 -9.37
CA GLY A 87 20.46 12.85 -10.46
C GLY A 87 18.93 12.88 -10.37
N ILE A 88 18.39 12.82 -9.17
CA ILE A 88 16.95 13.02 -8.91
C ILE A 88 16.71 14.50 -8.63
N GLU A 89 15.76 15.09 -9.34
CA GLU A 89 15.43 16.49 -9.18
C GLU A 89 14.82 16.77 -7.80
N CYS A 90 15.55 17.48 -6.93
CA CYS A 90 15.11 17.87 -5.58
C CYS A 90 14.71 19.35 -5.56
N MET A 91 13.44 19.64 -5.34
CA MET A 91 12.86 20.98 -5.45
C MET A 91 12.46 21.54 -4.07
N PRO A 92 13.13 22.59 -3.59
CA PRO A 92 12.72 23.26 -2.37
C PRO A 92 11.42 24.03 -2.57
N CYS A 93 10.52 23.93 -1.60
CA CYS A 93 9.24 24.61 -1.56
C CYS A 93 9.11 25.44 -0.28
N SER A 94 8.43 26.59 -0.35
CA SER A 94 8.00 27.27 0.87
C SER A 94 6.98 26.39 1.63
N GLU A 95 6.86 26.58 2.94
CA GLU A 95 5.90 25.83 3.77
C GLU A 95 4.47 25.95 3.25
N ALA A 96 4.06 27.16 2.82
CA ALA A 96 2.73 27.40 2.28
C ALA A 96 2.48 26.60 0.98
N VAL A 97 3.49 26.47 0.12
CA VAL A 97 3.40 25.68 -1.11
C VAL A 97 3.38 24.20 -0.79
N PHE A 98 4.22 23.75 0.15
CA PHE A 98 4.24 22.36 0.56
C PHE A 98 2.93 21.95 1.24
N ALA A 99 2.37 22.79 2.12
CA ALA A 99 1.06 22.56 2.72
C ALA A 99 -0.07 22.48 1.68
N ALA A 100 0.03 23.23 0.58
CA ALA A 100 -0.92 23.13 -0.53
C ALA A 100 -0.73 21.84 -1.35
N LEU A 101 0.48 21.27 -1.40
CA LEU A 101 0.78 20.01 -2.08
C LEU A 101 0.34 18.79 -1.26
N ALA A 102 0.50 18.89 0.06
CA ALA A 102 0.24 17.80 1.00
C ALA A 102 -1.25 17.53 1.17
N ASN A 103 -1.61 16.24 1.35
CA ASN A 103 -2.98 15.80 1.63
C ASN A 103 -3.18 15.50 3.13
N THR A 104 -2.17 15.75 3.98
CA THR A 104 -2.24 15.53 5.43
C THR A 104 -2.40 16.85 6.19
N ILE A 105 -3.00 16.80 7.38
CA ILE A 105 -3.18 17.95 8.27
C ILE A 105 -1.82 18.47 8.78
N THR A 106 -0.88 17.57 9.02
CA THR A 106 0.48 17.87 9.50
C THR A 106 1.51 17.30 8.53
N PRO A 107 1.85 18.06 7.46
CA PRO A 107 2.81 17.61 6.46
C PRO A 107 4.21 17.39 7.07
N GLN A 108 4.90 16.33 6.62
CA GLN A 108 6.26 15.99 7.08
C GLN A 108 7.37 16.67 6.26
N GLY A 109 7.04 17.61 5.40
CA GLY A 109 8.02 18.41 4.66
C GLY A 109 8.74 17.70 3.51
N ILE A 110 8.33 16.51 3.12
CA ILE A 110 8.86 15.79 1.95
C ILE A 110 7.76 15.04 1.20
N ALA A 111 7.79 15.13 -0.12
CA ALA A 111 6.91 14.40 -1.03
C ALA A 111 7.68 14.02 -2.30
N ALA A 112 7.31 12.91 -2.93
CA ALA A 112 7.97 12.40 -4.13
C ALA A 112 6.96 12.05 -5.23
N ILE A 113 7.24 12.42 -6.46
CA ILE A 113 6.60 11.81 -7.62
C ILE A 113 7.39 10.57 -8.00
N VAL A 114 6.72 9.42 -8.00
CA VAL A 114 7.33 8.14 -8.35
C VAL A 114 6.52 7.43 -9.45
N PRO A 115 7.12 6.49 -10.20
CA PRO A 115 6.38 5.62 -11.10
C PRO A 115 5.31 4.83 -10.33
N LEU A 116 4.16 4.60 -10.96
CA LEU A 116 3.13 3.71 -10.42
C LEU A 116 3.69 2.28 -10.35
N PRO A 117 3.67 1.61 -9.18
CA PRO A 117 4.22 0.27 -9.05
C PRO A 117 3.49 -0.73 -9.96
N GLN A 118 4.27 -1.50 -10.73
CA GLN A 118 3.75 -2.55 -11.63
C GLN A 118 4.62 -3.81 -11.47
N LEU A 119 4.53 -4.43 -10.30
CA LEU A 119 5.23 -5.68 -10.05
C LEU A 119 4.58 -6.82 -10.84
N ALA A 120 5.40 -7.68 -11.43
CA ALA A 120 4.93 -8.86 -12.14
C ALA A 120 4.24 -9.83 -11.15
N LEU A 121 3.05 -10.29 -11.51
CA LEU A 121 2.39 -11.36 -10.75
C LEU A 121 3.16 -12.67 -10.92
N PRO A 122 3.29 -13.49 -9.86
CA PRO A 122 3.94 -14.78 -9.96
C PRO A 122 3.09 -15.75 -10.80
N ALA A 123 3.75 -16.59 -11.63
CA ALA A 123 3.07 -17.60 -12.43
C ALA A 123 2.37 -18.67 -11.57
N HIS A 124 2.94 -18.98 -10.40
CA HIS A 124 2.42 -19.97 -9.46
C HIS A 124 2.37 -19.37 -8.05
N PRO A 125 1.34 -18.55 -7.74
CA PRO A 125 1.24 -17.93 -6.43
C PRO A 125 0.96 -18.98 -5.35
N SER A 126 1.77 -18.97 -4.30
CA SER A 126 1.59 -19.90 -3.17
C SER A 126 0.43 -19.50 -2.25
N LEU A 127 0.23 -18.21 -2.05
CA LEU A 127 -0.88 -17.63 -1.29
C LEU A 127 -1.36 -16.37 -1.99
N THR A 128 -2.64 -16.32 -2.32
CA THR A 128 -3.30 -15.16 -2.91
C THR A 128 -4.27 -14.57 -1.90
N LEU A 129 -4.23 -13.26 -1.71
CA LEU A 129 -5.25 -12.51 -0.98
C LEU A 129 -6.16 -11.80 -1.99
N ILE A 130 -7.47 -11.96 -1.84
CA ILE A 130 -8.48 -11.19 -2.58
C ILE A 130 -9.17 -10.23 -1.62
N LEU A 131 -9.16 -8.95 -1.93
CA LEU A 131 -9.98 -7.95 -1.27
C LEU A 131 -11.24 -7.77 -2.11
N ASP A 132 -12.39 -8.12 -1.54
CA ASP A 132 -13.69 -8.07 -2.20
C ASP A 132 -14.59 -7.03 -1.51
N ARG A 133 -14.86 -5.91 -2.20
CA ARG A 133 -15.73 -4.84 -1.70
C ARG A 133 -15.22 -4.18 -0.41
N VAL A 134 -13.93 -4.30 -0.09
CA VAL A 134 -13.28 -3.56 1.01
C VAL A 134 -13.22 -2.08 0.62
N ARG A 135 -14.05 -1.24 1.23
CA ARG A 135 -14.23 0.17 0.85
C ARG A 135 -13.43 1.15 1.70
N ASP A 136 -13.08 0.79 2.94
CA ASP A 136 -12.21 1.65 3.75
C ASP A 136 -10.75 1.52 3.31
N PRO A 137 -10.11 2.62 2.87
CA PRO A 137 -8.72 2.58 2.41
C PRO A 137 -7.72 2.25 3.53
N GLY A 138 -8.06 2.52 4.80
CA GLY A 138 -7.23 2.12 5.93
C GLY A 138 -7.19 0.61 6.10
N ASN A 139 -8.35 -0.07 5.98
CA ASN A 139 -8.44 -1.52 6.04
C ASN A 139 -7.72 -2.18 4.85
N ALA A 140 -7.90 -1.65 3.64
CA ALA A 140 -7.17 -2.14 2.46
C ALA A 140 -5.65 -2.01 2.63
N GLY A 141 -5.16 -0.86 3.09
CA GLY A 141 -3.74 -0.65 3.36
C GLY A 141 -3.20 -1.53 4.48
N THR A 142 -3.97 -1.73 5.56
CA THR A 142 -3.61 -2.63 6.66
C THR A 142 -3.53 -4.09 6.18
N LEU A 143 -4.46 -4.52 5.31
CA LEU A 143 -4.41 -5.85 4.69
C LEU A 143 -3.19 -6.02 3.79
N LEU A 144 -2.86 -5.02 2.96
CA LEU A 144 -1.64 -5.05 2.14
C LEU A 144 -0.38 -5.21 3.00
N ARG A 145 -0.26 -4.43 4.07
CA ARG A 145 0.87 -4.52 5.00
C ARG A 145 0.95 -5.88 5.68
N SER A 146 -0.19 -6.42 6.13
CA SER A 146 -0.26 -7.72 6.77
C SER A 146 0.05 -8.85 5.78
N ALA A 147 -0.43 -8.73 4.54
CA ALA A 147 -0.17 -9.66 3.46
C ALA A 147 1.32 -9.74 3.11
N GLU A 148 1.98 -8.59 2.96
CA GLU A 148 3.43 -8.52 2.73
C GLU A 148 4.19 -9.20 3.87
N ALA A 149 3.89 -8.84 5.12
CA ALA A 149 4.54 -9.39 6.30
C ALA A 149 4.29 -10.91 6.49
N ALA A 150 3.13 -11.42 6.05
CA ALA A 150 2.78 -12.84 6.11
C ALA A 150 3.31 -13.68 4.92
N GLY A 151 3.97 -13.05 3.94
CA GLY A 151 4.52 -13.73 2.78
C GLY A 151 3.47 -14.12 1.73
N VAL A 152 2.41 -13.32 1.59
CA VAL A 152 1.45 -13.44 0.49
C VAL A 152 2.17 -13.20 -0.83
N ALA A 153 1.92 -14.03 -1.82
CA ALA A 153 2.59 -13.97 -3.11
C ALA A 153 2.00 -12.89 -4.04
N GLN A 154 0.71 -12.63 -3.91
CA GLN A 154 0.01 -11.58 -4.67
C GLN A 154 -1.28 -11.13 -3.98
N VAL A 155 -1.73 -9.91 -4.28
CA VAL A 155 -3.02 -9.38 -3.82
C VAL A 155 -3.86 -8.94 -5.02
N LEU A 156 -5.11 -9.38 -5.05
CA LEU A 156 -6.08 -9.04 -6.09
C LEU A 156 -7.19 -8.19 -5.48
N PHE A 157 -7.45 -7.06 -6.10
CA PHE A 157 -8.55 -6.16 -5.73
C PHE A 157 -9.72 -6.47 -6.66
N ALA A 158 -10.76 -7.12 -6.13
CA ALA A 158 -11.98 -7.45 -6.85
C ALA A 158 -12.82 -6.18 -7.11
N PRO A 159 -13.84 -6.24 -7.98
CA PRO A 159 -14.73 -5.12 -8.26
C PRO A 159 -15.30 -4.46 -6.99
N ASP A 160 -15.59 -3.18 -7.06
CA ASP A 160 -16.14 -2.36 -5.97
C ASP A 160 -15.23 -2.22 -4.73
N THR A 161 -13.98 -2.63 -4.82
CA THR A 161 -12.95 -2.45 -3.80
C THR A 161 -12.29 -1.08 -3.97
N VAL A 162 -11.86 -0.48 -2.86
CA VAL A 162 -11.19 0.83 -2.87
C VAL A 162 -9.91 0.79 -3.71
N ASP A 163 -9.57 1.93 -4.29
CA ASP A 163 -8.31 2.10 -5.01
C ASP A 163 -7.10 1.87 -4.06
N PRO A 164 -6.23 0.89 -4.35
CA PRO A 164 -5.05 0.61 -3.51
C PRO A 164 -4.09 1.79 -3.42
N PHE A 165 -4.06 2.65 -4.44
CA PHE A 165 -3.19 3.82 -4.49
C PHE A 165 -3.86 5.10 -3.95
N ASN A 166 -4.96 4.96 -3.21
CA ASN A 166 -5.51 6.06 -2.41
C ASN A 166 -4.52 6.46 -1.32
N ASP A 167 -4.35 7.75 -1.06
CA ASP A 167 -3.36 8.27 -0.10
C ASP A 167 -3.47 7.64 1.30
N LYS A 168 -4.68 7.39 1.79
CA LYS A 168 -4.90 6.72 3.09
C LYS A 168 -4.46 5.26 3.04
N ALA A 169 -4.74 4.55 1.93
CA ALA A 169 -4.30 3.16 1.74
C ALA A 169 -2.77 3.07 1.64
N MET A 170 -2.15 3.97 0.88
CA MET A 170 -0.69 4.05 0.74
C MET A 170 0.00 4.23 2.09
N ARG A 171 -0.49 5.17 2.91
CA ARG A 171 0.07 5.39 4.26
C ARG A 171 -0.11 4.18 5.17
N ALA A 172 -1.29 3.56 5.17
CA ALA A 172 -1.57 2.39 6.02
C ALA A 172 -0.75 1.16 5.62
N ALA A 173 -0.47 1.00 4.33
CA ALA A 173 0.30 -0.13 3.80
C ALA A 173 1.82 -0.02 4.02
N MET A 174 2.33 1.16 4.41
CA MET A 174 3.75 1.34 4.78
C MET A 174 4.71 0.74 3.72
N GLY A 175 4.55 1.14 2.44
CA GLY A 175 5.43 0.73 1.35
C GLY A 175 5.22 -0.68 0.80
N ALA A 176 4.26 -1.46 1.29
CA ALA A 176 3.96 -2.80 0.77
C ALA A 176 3.68 -2.80 -0.75
N HIS A 177 3.15 -1.72 -1.30
CA HIS A 177 2.90 -1.54 -2.73
C HIS A 177 4.13 -1.69 -3.62
N PHE A 178 5.32 -1.47 -3.07
CA PHE A 178 6.59 -1.55 -3.80
C PHE A 178 7.26 -2.92 -3.72
N ARG A 179 6.72 -3.84 -2.91
CA ARG A 179 7.31 -5.18 -2.65
C ARG A 179 6.34 -6.31 -2.90
N LEU A 180 5.03 -6.05 -2.78
CA LEU A 180 3.98 -7.05 -2.94
C LEU A 180 3.26 -6.86 -4.28
N PRO A 181 3.30 -7.85 -5.21
CA PRO A 181 2.56 -7.80 -6.45
C PRO A 181 1.06 -7.63 -6.20
N LEU A 182 0.44 -6.66 -6.87
CA LEU A 182 -1.00 -6.45 -6.79
C LEU A 182 -1.62 -6.18 -8.16
N ARG A 183 -2.92 -6.49 -8.29
CA ARG A 183 -3.72 -6.21 -9.47
C ARG A 183 -5.10 -5.70 -9.06
N VAL A 184 -5.56 -4.66 -9.75
CA VAL A 184 -6.95 -4.19 -9.65
C VAL A 184 -7.71 -4.78 -10.84
N CYS A 185 -8.79 -5.49 -10.57
CA CYS A 185 -9.63 -6.13 -11.58
C CYS A 185 -10.99 -5.41 -11.63
N ALA A 186 -11.42 -5.04 -12.83
CA ALA A 186 -12.71 -4.40 -13.04
C ALA A 186 -13.87 -5.42 -13.01
N HIS A 187 -13.58 -6.66 -13.35
CA HIS A 187 -14.54 -7.77 -13.42
C HIS A 187 -13.96 -9.02 -12.77
N TRP A 188 -14.84 -9.90 -12.25
CA TRP A 188 -14.42 -11.14 -11.61
C TRP A 188 -13.74 -12.11 -12.56
N GLU A 189 -14.11 -12.08 -13.84
CA GLU A 189 -13.53 -12.89 -14.91
C GLU A 189 -12.03 -12.60 -15.13
N GLU A 190 -11.57 -11.43 -14.73
CA GLU A 190 -10.14 -11.05 -14.77
C GLU A 190 -9.34 -11.69 -13.64
N LEU A 191 -9.97 -12.09 -12.54
CA LEU A 191 -9.29 -12.72 -11.40
C LEU A 191 -9.01 -14.20 -11.65
N GLU A 192 -9.96 -14.92 -12.28
CA GLU A 192 -9.88 -16.38 -12.45
C GLU A 192 -8.53 -16.85 -13.04
N PRO A 193 -8.01 -16.28 -14.16
CA PRO A 193 -6.74 -16.69 -14.73
C PRO A 193 -5.51 -16.35 -13.88
N LEU A 194 -5.68 -15.51 -12.85
CA LEU A 194 -4.61 -15.09 -11.93
C LEU A 194 -4.54 -15.98 -10.68
N LEU A 195 -5.54 -16.85 -10.47
CA LEU A 195 -5.59 -17.74 -9.32
C LEU A 195 -4.76 -19.01 -9.56
N PRO A 196 -4.17 -19.59 -8.50
CA PRO A 196 -3.49 -20.87 -8.64
C PRO A 196 -4.51 -21.96 -8.99
N PRO A 197 -4.22 -22.80 -10.02
CA PRO A 197 -5.16 -23.83 -10.47
C PRO A 197 -5.50 -24.80 -9.33
N HIS A 198 -6.79 -25.13 -9.18
CA HIS A 198 -7.31 -26.07 -8.18
C HIS A 198 -6.97 -25.74 -6.71
N ALA A 199 -6.49 -24.53 -6.43
CA ALA A 199 -6.22 -24.14 -5.05
C ALA A 199 -7.54 -23.95 -4.29
N PRO A 200 -7.62 -24.39 -3.02
CA PRO A 200 -8.77 -24.09 -2.17
C PRO A 200 -8.90 -22.58 -1.98
N CYS A 201 -10.12 -22.11 -2.09
CA CYS A 201 -10.48 -20.72 -1.84
C CYS A 201 -11.27 -20.64 -0.53
N TYR A 202 -10.84 -19.78 0.38
CA TYR A 202 -11.46 -19.58 1.68
C TYR A 202 -11.96 -18.15 1.81
N LEU A 203 -13.16 -17.96 2.36
CA LEU A 203 -13.78 -16.67 2.65
C LEU A 203 -13.80 -16.43 4.15
N ALA A 204 -13.21 -15.33 4.61
CA ALA A 204 -13.32 -14.88 6.00
C ALA A 204 -14.77 -14.48 6.30
N GLU A 205 -15.48 -15.29 7.12
CA GLU A 205 -16.90 -15.11 7.45
C GLU A 205 -17.13 -15.42 8.93
N ALA A 206 -17.70 -14.47 9.70
CA ALA A 206 -17.77 -14.55 11.16
C ALA A 206 -18.53 -15.78 11.67
N ASN A 207 -19.56 -16.21 10.95
CA ASN A 207 -20.48 -17.28 11.40
C ASN A 207 -20.24 -18.62 10.68
N ALA A 208 -19.06 -18.82 10.10
CA ALA A 208 -18.74 -20.10 9.44
C ALA A 208 -18.52 -21.23 10.46
N ALA A 209 -18.90 -22.44 10.06
CA ALA A 209 -18.72 -23.63 10.90
C ALA A 209 -17.25 -24.12 10.93
N LEU A 210 -16.49 -23.86 9.87
CA LEU A 210 -15.09 -24.30 9.75
C LEU A 210 -14.17 -23.22 10.35
N ALA A 211 -13.34 -23.61 11.31
CA ALA A 211 -12.37 -22.68 11.88
C ALA A 211 -11.16 -22.47 10.96
N TYR A 212 -10.62 -21.27 10.92
CA TYR A 212 -9.52 -20.83 10.06
C TYR A 212 -8.21 -21.62 10.29
N ASP A 213 -8.01 -22.17 11.48
CA ASP A 213 -6.84 -22.95 11.89
C ASP A 213 -6.98 -24.45 11.60
N GLN A 214 -8.18 -24.89 11.21
CA GLN A 214 -8.46 -26.28 10.81
C GLN A 214 -8.25 -26.52 9.30
N VAL A 215 -8.01 -25.47 8.51
CA VAL A 215 -7.76 -25.61 7.08
C VAL A 215 -6.27 -25.71 6.76
N GLU A 216 -5.95 -26.32 5.62
CA GLU A 216 -4.58 -26.53 5.16
C GLU A 216 -4.07 -25.29 4.42
N TRP A 217 -3.09 -24.61 4.99
CA TRP A 217 -2.47 -23.41 4.40
C TRP A 217 -1.09 -23.68 3.78
N ARG A 218 -0.49 -24.85 3.93
CA ARG A 218 0.86 -25.18 3.42
C ARG A 218 0.90 -25.27 1.91
N ALA A 219 -0.15 -25.81 1.29
CA ALA A 219 -0.34 -25.80 -0.15
C ALA A 219 -0.74 -24.41 -0.68
N SER A 220 -0.80 -24.29 -2.02
CA SER A 220 -1.35 -23.09 -2.64
C SER A 220 -2.79 -22.87 -2.21
N ALA A 221 -3.12 -21.64 -1.79
CA ALA A 221 -4.45 -21.29 -1.29
C ALA A 221 -4.83 -19.85 -1.64
N VAL A 222 -6.12 -19.56 -1.61
CA VAL A 222 -6.69 -18.24 -1.81
C VAL A 222 -7.48 -17.85 -0.56
N LEU A 223 -7.21 -16.66 -0.01
CA LEU A 223 -8.01 -16.04 1.04
C LEU A 223 -8.80 -14.88 0.46
N VAL A 224 -10.10 -14.86 0.67
CA VAL A 224 -10.98 -13.73 0.35
C VAL A 224 -11.36 -13.02 1.63
N VAL A 225 -11.22 -11.69 1.64
CA VAL A 225 -11.68 -10.82 2.73
C VAL A 225 -12.74 -9.88 2.17
N GLY A 226 -13.96 -10.00 2.70
CA GLY A 226 -15.11 -9.18 2.32
C GLY A 226 -15.12 -7.81 2.98
N GLY A 227 -15.92 -6.88 2.42
CA GLY A 227 -16.13 -5.55 2.99
C GLY A 227 -16.98 -5.57 4.25
N GLU A 228 -16.76 -4.60 5.15
CA GLU A 228 -17.37 -4.53 6.50
C GLU A 228 -18.88 -4.34 6.49
N ALA A 229 -19.39 -3.52 5.57
CA ALA A 229 -20.79 -3.10 5.58
C ALA A 229 -21.71 -4.06 4.80
N THR A 230 -21.19 -4.66 3.73
CA THR A 230 -21.99 -5.44 2.77
C THR A 230 -21.55 -6.90 2.66
N GLY A 231 -20.51 -7.28 3.43
CA GLY A 231 -19.91 -8.60 3.32
C GLY A 231 -19.25 -8.83 1.96
N ALA A 232 -19.00 -10.09 1.65
CA ALA A 232 -18.46 -10.52 0.37
C ALA A 232 -19.53 -10.43 -0.76
N SER A 233 -19.09 -10.39 -2.00
CA SER A 233 -19.95 -10.48 -3.18
C SER A 233 -20.51 -11.89 -3.34
N GLN A 234 -21.61 -12.02 -4.10
CA GLN A 234 -22.19 -13.31 -4.39
C GLN A 234 -21.20 -14.24 -5.10
N THR A 235 -20.39 -13.69 -6.00
CA THR A 235 -19.34 -14.45 -6.70
C THR A 235 -18.31 -15.02 -5.71
N ALA A 236 -17.83 -14.20 -4.77
CA ALA A 236 -16.90 -14.64 -3.73
C ALA A 236 -17.51 -15.76 -2.85
N MET A 237 -18.78 -15.60 -2.46
CA MET A 237 -19.51 -16.62 -1.67
C MET A 237 -19.68 -17.95 -2.41
N GLN A 238 -19.84 -17.92 -3.73
CA GLN A 238 -20.02 -19.12 -4.55
C GLN A 238 -18.71 -19.88 -4.78
N MET A 239 -17.57 -19.18 -4.86
CA MET A 239 -16.29 -19.78 -5.17
C MET A 239 -15.49 -20.21 -3.94
N ALA A 240 -15.82 -19.71 -2.75
CA ALA A 240 -15.01 -19.88 -1.56
C ALA A 240 -15.73 -20.65 -0.45
N THR A 241 -14.99 -21.47 0.27
CA THR A 241 -15.47 -22.11 1.51
C THR A 241 -15.38 -21.10 2.66
N PRO A 242 -16.48 -20.80 3.35
CA PRO A 242 -16.45 -19.87 4.48
C PRO A 242 -15.67 -20.47 5.66
N ILE A 243 -14.82 -19.62 6.28
CA ILE A 243 -14.03 -19.94 7.47
C ILE A 243 -14.15 -18.84 8.50
N ALA A 244 -14.19 -19.21 9.79
CA ALA A 244 -14.34 -18.29 10.90
C ALA A 244 -13.13 -18.27 11.82
N ILE A 245 -12.94 -17.11 12.47
CA ILE A 245 -12.11 -17.00 13.67
C ILE A 245 -13.06 -17.24 14.87
N PRO A 246 -12.87 -18.30 15.68
CA PRO A 246 -13.74 -18.55 16.83
C PRO A 246 -13.70 -17.40 17.83
N MET A 247 -14.87 -16.83 18.14
CA MET A 247 -15.01 -15.75 19.13
C MET A 247 -15.31 -16.36 20.50
N LEU A 248 -14.46 -16.07 21.49
CA LEU A 248 -14.64 -16.55 22.86
C LEU A 248 -15.41 -15.55 23.75
N GLY A 249 -15.62 -14.35 23.29
CA GLY A 249 -16.33 -13.28 23.98
C GLY A 249 -17.70 -12.98 23.38
N HIS A 250 -18.25 -11.80 23.73
CA HIS A 250 -19.56 -11.33 23.25
C HIS A 250 -19.47 -10.54 21.92
N THR A 251 -18.27 -10.33 21.38
CA THR A 251 -18.10 -9.63 20.12
C THR A 251 -18.53 -10.54 18.97
N GLU A 252 -19.42 -10.03 18.11
CA GLU A 252 -19.99 -10.79 17.00
C GLU A 252 -19.00 -10.98 15.83
N SER A 253 -18.11 -10.01 15.61
CA SER A 253 -17.13 -10.04 14.53
C SER A 253 -15.92 -9.16 14.83
N LEU A 254 -14.83 -9.36 14.09
CA LEU A 254 -13.66 -8.48 14.05
C LEU A 254 -13.75 -7.52 12.87
N ASN A 255 -13.01 -6.41 12.96
CA ASN A 255 -12.74 -5.58 11.80
C ASN A 255 -12.10 -6.44 10.68
N ALA A 256 -12.49 -6.22 9.42
CA ALA A 256 -12.10 -7.04 8.28
C ALA A 256 -10.57 -7.14 8.11
N SER A 257 -9.85 -6.04 8.35
CA SER A 257 -8.38 -6.06 8.25
C SER A 257 -7.73 -6.83 9.39
N ILE A 258 -8.31 -6.82 10.57
CA ILE A 258 -7.83 -7.62 11.71
C ILE A 258 -8.10 -9.10 11.46
N ALA A 259 -9.32 -9.45 11.03
CA ALA A 259 -9.65 -10.85 10.68
C ALA A 259 -8.71 -11.40 9.60
N GLY A 260 -8.54 -10.64 8.51
CA GLY A 260 -7.61 -11.01 7.45
C GLY A 260 -6.18 -11.19 7.95
N ALA A 261 -5.68 -10.29 8.80
CA ALA A 261 -4.34 -10.40 9.37
C ALA A 261 -4.17 -11.67 10.23
N VAL A 262 -5.13 -11.98 11.11
CA VAL A 262 -5.10 -13.20 11.94
C VAL A 262 -5.01 -14.45 11.07
N ILE A 263 -5.84 -14.55 10.03
CA ILE A 263 -5.86 -15.71 9.12
C ILE A 263 -4.54 -15.80 8.32
N LEU A 264 -4.04 -14.66 7.80
CA LEU A 264 -2.78 -14.63 7.06
C LEU A 264 -1.59 -15.06 7.92
N PHE A 265 -1.53 -14.65 9.19
CA PHE A 265 -0.44 -15.08 10.09
C PHE A 265 -0.57 -16.53 10.53
N GLU A 266 -1.77 -17.12 10.58
CA GLU A 266 -1.94 -18.56 10.73
C GLU A 266 -1.39 -19.30 9.49
N ALA A 267 -1.72 -18.85 8.29
CA ALA A 267 -1.15 -19.39 7.06
C ALA A 267 0.40 -19.31 7.08
N ALA A 268 0.96 -18.18 7.49
CA ALA A 268 2.40 -17.99 7.64
C ALA A 268 2.99 -18.94 8.71
N ARG A 269 2.29 -19.17 9.83
CA ARG A 269 2.72 -20.11 10.89
C ARG A 269 2.80 -21.53 10.37
N GLN A 270 1.81 -22.01 9.64
CA GLN A 270 1.80 -23.37 9.08
C GLN A 270 2.92 -23.55 8.05
N ARG A 271 3.17 -22.55 7.20
CA ARG A 271 4.20 -22.57 6.15
C ARG A 271 5.62 -22.57 6.71
N ARG A 272 5.90 -21.82 7.79
CA ARG A 272 7.23 -21.78 8.44
C ARG A 272 7.65 -23.11 9.03
N ARG A 273 6.71 -23.96 9.47
CA ARG A 273 7.04 -25.29 10.04
C ARG A 273 7.62 -26.29 9.03
N ASN A 274 7.56 -25.99 7.73
CA ASN A 274 8.14 -26.83 6.68
C ASN A 274 9.57 -26.42 6.27
N VAL A 275 10.14 -25.37 6.89
CA VAL A 275 11.48 -24.82 6.57
C VAL A 275 12.52 -25.26 7.63
N LEU A 276 12.09 -25.96 8.67
CA LEU A 276 12.93 -26.61 9.69
C LEU A 276 12.89 -28.12 9.51
#